data_b280816ea1f9fbfc9d0a1e7504e212bd
#
_entry.id   b280816ea1f9fbfc9d0a1e7504e212bd
#
_cell.length_a   1.000
_cell.length_b   1.000
_cell.length_c   1.000
_cell.angle_alpha   90.00
_cell.angle_beta   90.00
_cell.angle_gamma   90.00
#
_symmetry.space_group_name_H-M   'P 1'
#
loop_
_entity.id
_entity.type
_entity.pdbx_description
1 polymer ?
#
loop_
_entity_poly.entity_id
_entity_poly.type
_entity_poly.pdbx_seq_one_letter_code
_entity_poly.pdbx_strand_id
1 'polypeptide(L)'
;VLRKLLPVLALFGLLTACSSAPAPDSASGAPAPASDGAFPARIEHVYGSTEIPEQPQRVVALGVTDADPVLALGVTPVATATYTFYEEASGLGPWARDLVQGEPPVVLTGDPNLEQIAALAPDVIIAVSAGIEQPMYEQLSAIAPVVARPAGTIAFGVPRSDQMRTVATALGQPERGEELIRQADAAFADAVAANPAFRGKVGATVLPFDGKYGAFTTADARGQFMAGLGFVQPPRIAEQDTGSFYVEVSSEQASLLDGDALVMLADEGAAKTQVDGDPVLQQVPVVAQGRMVVPDADTRGAMTYNSVLSAPFALERLVPQLAATQQQG
;
A
#
# COMPACT_ATOMS: atom_id res chain seq x y z
N VAL A 1 -43.43 -81.37 -28.50
CA VAL A 1 -42.33 -81.05 -29.40
C VAL A 1 -42.32 -79.52 -29.51
N LEU A 2 -41.47 -78.83 -28.92
CA LEU A 2 -40.73 -77.63 -29.33
C LEU A 2 -40.31 -76.82 -28.12
N ARG A 3 -39.02 -76.94 -27.79
CA ARG A 3 -38.36 -76.14 -26.79
C ARG A 3 -38.19 -74.69 -27.30
N LYS A 4 -38.66 -73.70 -26.55
CA LYS A 4 -38.32 -72.28 -26.75
C LYS A 4 -37.34 -71.84 -25.69
N LEU A 5 -36.16 -71.53 -26.15
CA LEU A 5 -35.10 -70.83 -25.35
C LEU A 5 -35.48 -69.35 -25.25
N LEU A 6 -35.49 -68.80 -24.03
CA LEU A 6 -35.51 -67.37 -23.74
C LEU A 6 -34.08 -66.87 -23.53
N PRO A 7 -33.72 -65.75 -24.11
CA PRO A 7 -32.51 -65.07 -23.72
C PRO A 7 -32.75 -64.13 -22.47
N VAL A 8 -31.90 -64.25 -21.50
CA VAL A 8 -31.85 -63.37 -20.35
C VAL A 8 -31.24 -62.00 -20.77
N LEU A 9 -32.03 -60.94 -20.65
CA LEU A 9 -31.59 -59.55 -20.86
C LEU A 9 -31.07 -58.99 -19.52
N ALA A 10 -29.75 -58.82 -19.41
CA ALA A 10 -29.11 -58.18 -18.25
C ALA A 10 -29.29 -56.65 -18.37
N LEU A 11 -30.07 -56.07 -17.48
CA LEU A 11 -30.29 -54.63 -17.38
C LEU A 11 -29.15 -54.05 -16.48
N PHE A 12 -28.19 -53.39 -17.09
CA PHE A 12 -27.17 -52.60 -16.40
C PHE A 12 -27.79 -51.28 -15.97
N GLY A 13 -28.09 -51.13 -14.68
CA GLY A 13 -28.50 -49.87 -14.09
C GLY A 13 -27.29 -48.94 -13.87
N LEU A 14 -27.25 -47.83 -14.62
CA LEU A 14 -26.32 -46.71 -14.33
C LEU A 14 -26.83 -45.97 -13.10
N LEU A 15 -26.15 -46.15 -11.98
CA LEU A 15 -26.23 -45.29 -10.79
C LEU A 15 -25.41 -44.04 -11.06
N THR A 16 -26.06 -42.94 -11.46
CA THR A 16 -25.49 -41.60 -11.40
C THR A 16 -25.42 -41.13 -9.96
N ALA A 17 -24.25 -41.31 -9.32
CA ALA A 17 -23.94 -40.69 -8.05
C ALA A 17 -23.70 -39.18 -8.29
N CYS A 18 -24.68 -38.33 -7.93
CA CYS A 18 -24.45 -36.90 -7.74
C CYS A 18 -23.55 -36.74 -6.53
N SER A 19 -22.26 -36.62 -6.78
CA SER A 19 -21.31 -36.13 -5.76
C SER A 19 -21.53 -34.63 -5.59
N SER A 20 -22.31 -34.27 -4.55
CA SER A 20 -22.35 -32.91 -4.04
C SER A 20 -20.95 -32.63 -3.44
N ALA A 21 -20.14 -31.85 -4.16
CA ALA A 21 -18.92 -31.28 -3.57
C ALA A 21 -19.36 -30.41 -2.37
N PRO A 22 -18.77 -30.59 -1.18
CA PRO A 22 -18.99 -29.63 -0.09
C PRO A 22 -18.49 -28.27 -0.55
N ALA A 23 -19.33 -27.25 -0.34
CA ALA A 23 -18.89 -25.86 -0.44
C ALA A 23 -17.65 -25.67 0.47
N PRO A 24 -16.66 -24.88 0.08
CA PRO A 24 -15.56 -24.60 0.96
C PRO A 24 -16.13 -23.92 2.21
N ASP A 25 -16.04 -24.60 3.35
CA ASP A 25 -16.25 -23.99 4.65
C ASP A 25 -15.38 -22.74 4.71
N SER A 26 -16.01 -21.60 4.99
CA SER A 26 -15.35 -20.36 5.33
C SER A 26 -14.51 -20.61 6.59
N ALA A 27 -13.26 -21.00 6.38
CA ALA A 27 -12.32 -21.30 7.46
C ALA A 27 -12.09 -20.03 8.27
N SER A 28 -12.58 -20.07 9.45
CA SER A 28 -12.35 -19.17 10.57
C SER A 28 -10.86 -18.83 10.69
N GLY A 29 -10.51 -17.59 10.39
CA GLY A 29 -9.48 -16.77 11.07
C GLY A 29 -8.02 -17.26 11.21
N ALA A 30 -7.62 -18.39 10.63
CA ALA A 30 -6.22 -18.81 10.66
C ALA A 30 -5.45 -18.21 9.49
N PRO A 31 -4.20 -17.72 9.71
CA PRO A 31 -3.33 -17.27 8.63
C PRO A 31 -3.18 -18.34 7.55
N ALA A 32 -3.02 -17.91 6.30
CA ALA A 32 -2.66 -18.83 5.22
C ALA A 32 -1.38 -19.59 5.57
N PRO A 33 -1.28 -20.91 5.27
CA PRO A 33 -0.10 -21.69 5.64
C PRO A 33 1.15 -21.13 4.99
N ALA A 34 2.27 -21.17 5.73
CA ALA A 34 3.57 -20.82 5.18
C ALA A 34 4.00 -21.82 4.08
N SER A 35 4.85 -21.36 3.16
CA SER A 35 5.52 -22.21 2.19
C SER A 35 6.42 -23.23 2.90
N ASP A 36 6.55 -24.44 2.33
CA ASP A 36 7.43 -25.49 2.87
C ASP A 36 8.87 -24.97 2.95
N GLY A 37 9.49 -25.10 4.13
CA GLY A 37 10.87 -24.65 4.37
C GLY A 37 11.04 -23.13 4.49
N ALA A 38 9.97 -22.35 4.64
CA ALA A 38 10.02 -20.90 4.80
C ALA A 38 10.67 -20.46 6.13
N PHE A 39 10.70 -21.35 7.13
CA PHE A 39 11.27 -21.04 8.46
C PHE A 39 12.44 -21.98 8.81
N PRO A 40 13.44 -21.47 9.58
CA PRO A 40 13.56 -20.12 10.08
C PRO A 40 13.78 -19.11 8.93
N ALA A 41 13.06 -17.98 8.96
CA ALA A 41 13.23 -16.90 8.00
C ALA A 41 14.26 -15.89 8.51
N ARG A 42 15.19 -15.46 7.64
CA ARG A 42 16.17 -14.42 7.96
C ARG A 42 15.95 -13.20 7.07
N ILE A 43 15.77 -12.05 7.69
CA ILE A 43 15.49 -10.77 7.02
C ILE A 43 16.62 -9.78 7.31
N GLU A 44 17.32 -9.35 6.27
CA GLU A 44 18.34 -8.29 6.35
C GLU A 44 17.64 -6.92 6.30
N HIS A 45 18.07 -5.98 7.16
CA HIS A 45 17.50 -4.64 7.26
C HIS A 45 18.53 -3.63 7.74
N VAL A 46 18.14 -2.35 7.83
CA VAL A 46 19.04 -1.23 8.14
C VAL A 46 19.79 -1.38 9.49
N TYR A 47 19.26 -2.14 10.43
CA TYR A 47 19.86 -2.37 11.76
C TYR A 47 20.55 -3.73 11.90
N GLY A 48 20.74 -4.45 10.79
CA GLY A 48 21.39 -5.77 10.78
C GLY A 48 20.45 -6.83 10.20
N SER A 49 20.14 -7.88 10.95
CA SER A 49 19.22 -8.92 10.52
C SER A 49 18.35 -9.44 11.66
N THR A 50 17.14 -9.85 11.31
CA THR A 50 16.20 -10.51 12.23
C THR A 50 15.93 -11.94 11.76
N GLU A 51 15.98 -12.89 12.69
CA GLU A 51 15.58 -14.28 12.48
C GLU A 51 14.17 -14.49 13.06
N ILE A 52 13.29 -15.08 12.27
CA ILE A 52 11.94 -15.49 12.67
C ILE A 52 11.93 -17.02 12.66
N PRO A 53 11.85 -17.69 13.80
CA PRO A 53 12.07 -19.14 13.91
C PRO A 53 10.92 -19.96 13.34
N GLU A 54 9.68 -19.46 13.41
CA GLU A 54 8.46 -20.15 13.01
C GLU A 54 7.41 -19.16 12.48
N GLN A 55 6.34 -19.65 11.87
CA GLN A 55 5.29 -18.81 11.30
C GLN A 55 4.61 -17.94 12.37
N PRO A 56 4.67 -16.59 12.24
CA PRO A 56 4.04 -15.68 13.17
C PRO A 56 2.52 -15.83 13.21
N GLN A 57 1.96 -15.74 14.40
CA GLN A 57 0.51 -15.78 14.66
C GLN A 57 -0.03 -14.45 15.23
N ARG A 58 0.83 -13.64 15.83
CA ARG A 58 0.47 -12.39 16.50
C ARG A 58 1.34 -11.25 15.97
N VAL A 59 0.93 -10.71 14.86
CA VAL A 59 1.67 -9.68 14.13
C VAL A 59 1.26 -8.30 14.61
N VAL A 60 2.22 -7.48 15.04
CA VAL A 60 2.04 -6.02 15.19
C VAL A 60 2.55 -5.34 13.92
N ALA A 61 1.68 -4.62 13.22
CA ALA A 61 2.03 -3.78 12.06
C ALA A 61 2.30 -2.36 12.55
N LEU A 62 3.57 -2.06 12.86
CA LEU A 62 3.99 -0.81 13.48
C LEU A 62 4.25 0.32 12.47
N GLY A 63 4.60 0.00 11.24
CA GLY A 63 4.72 1.00 10.19
C GLY A 63 3.35 1.44 9.68
N VAL A 64 3.22 2.71 9.34
CA VAL A 64 1.94 3.33 8.98
C VAL A 64 1.23 2.71 7.77
N THR A 65 1.95 1.96 6.93
CA THR A 65 1.39 1.24 5.78
C THR A 65 1.60 -0.27 5.88
N ASP A 66 2.17 -0.78 6.97
CA ASP A 66 2.55 -2.20 7.10
C ASP A 66 1.35 -3.14 7.28
N ALA A 67 0.19 -2.62 7.70
CA ALA A 67 -1.03 -3.41 7.79
C ALA A 67 -1.48 -3.96 6.42
N ASP A 68 -1.30 -3.19 5.35
CA ASP A 68 -1.75 -3.56 4.01
C ASP A 68 -1.09 -4.86 3.50
N PRO A 69 0.26 -4.99 3.47
CA PRO A 69 0.90 -6.25 3.07
C PRO A 69 0.58 -7.41 4.01
N VAL A 70 0.43 -7.18 5.31
CA VAL A 70 0.04 -8.22 6.26
C VAL A 70 -1.36 -8.76 5.94
N LEU A 71 -2.34 -7.87 5.73
CA LEU A 71 -3.71 -8.23 5.34
C LEU A 71 -3.78 -8.89 3.96
N ALA A 72 -2.98 -8.41 2.98
CA ALA A 72 -2.91 -9.00 1.64
C ALA A 72 -2.42 -10.46 1.65
N LEU A 73 -1.65 -10.83 2.67
CA LEU A 73 -1.20 -12.21 2.93
C LEU A 73 -2.19 -13.03 3.77
N GLY A 74 -3.39 -12.49 4.05
CA GLY A 74 -4.44 -13.19 4.79
C GLY A 74 -4.22 -13.23 6.31
N VAL A 75 -3.35 -12.37 6.84
CA VAL A 75 -3.10 -12.25 8.29
C VAL A 75 -3.75 -10.98 8.80
N THR A 76 -4.61 -11.08 9.83
CA THR A 76 -5.10 -9.91 10.55
C THR A 76 -4.11 -9.56 11.66
N PRO A 77 -3.46 -8.37 11.62
CA PRO A 77 -2.55 -7.98 12.68
C PRO A 77 -3.31 -7.74 14.00
N VAL A 78 -2.67 -8.00 15.14
CA VAL A 78 -3.25 -7.72 16.47
C VAL A 78 -3.27 -6.22 16.78
N ALA A 79 -2.39 -5.45 16.12
CA ALA A 79 -2.38 -4.00 16.19
C ALA A 79 -1.81 -3.39 14.92
N THR A 80 -2.25 -2.16 14.62
CA THR A 80 -1.80 -1.34 13.49
C THR A 80 -1.41 0.05 13.97
N ALA A 81 -0.37 0.63 13.38
CA ALA A 81 -0.21 2.08 13.36
C ALA A 81 -0.88 2.68 12.12
N THR A 82 -1.20 3.96 12.15
CA THR A 82 -1.87 4.63 11.03
C THR A 82 -1.48 6.10 10.94
N TYR A 83 -1.68 6.68 9.76
CA TYR A 83 -1.87 8.11 9.64
C TYR A 83 -3.21 8.52 10.27
N THR A 84 -3.29 9.75 10.78
CA THR A 84 -4.43 10.27 11.55
C THR A 84 -5.80 10.16 10.85
N PHE A 85 -5.83 10.06 9.51
CA PHE A 85 -7.09 10.00 8.77
C PHE A 85 -7.81 8.64 8.75
N TYR A 86 -7.28 7.60 9.41
CA TYR A 86 -7.94 6.29 9.50
C TYR A 86 -8.02 5.74 10.94
N GLU A 87 -7.81 6.55 11.95
CA GLU A 87 -7.81 6.11 13.35
C GLU A 87 -9.14 5.44 13.75
N GLU A 88 -10.28 6.02 13.38
CA GLU A 88 -11.61 5.48 13.68
C GLU A 88 -11.92 4.14 12.96
N ALA A 89 -11.15 3.81 11.93
CA ALA A 89 -11.31 2.62 11.10
C ALA A 89 -10.23 1.56 11.38
N SER A 90 -9.80 1.41 12.60
CA SER A 90 -8.73 0.49 13.02
C SER A 90 -7.41 0.73 12.25
N GLY A 91 -7.14 1.96 11.85
CA GLY A 91 -5.95 2.32 11.08
C GLY A 91 -5.99 1.89 9.61
N LEU A 92 -7.14 1.39 9.12
CA LEU A 92 -7.24 0.75 7.81
C LEU A 92 -8.00 1.63 6.81
N GLY A 93 -7.42 1.81 5.64
CA GLY A 93 -8.09 2.42 4.51
C GLY A 93 -9.21 1.53 3.93
N PRO A 94 -10.14 2.11 3.15
CA PRO A 94 -11.29 1.35 2.61
C PRO A 94 -10.90 0.16 1.73
N TRP A 95 -9.70 0.16 1.17
CA TRP A 95 -9.18 -0.94 0.35
C TRP A 95 -8.76 -2.20 1.15
N ALA A 96 -8.65 -2.08 2.48
CA ALA A 96 -8.11 -3.14 3.35
C ALA A 96 -9.12 -3.67 4.38
N ARG A 97 -10.19 -2.91 4.70
CA ARG A 97 -11.12 -3.24 5.80
C ARG A 97 -11.78 -4.59 5.67
N ASP A 98 -12.19 -4.95 4.46
CA ASP A 98 -12.91 -6.21 4.19
C ASP A 98 -11.99 -7.44 4.27
N LEU A 99 -10.68 -7.24 4.40
CA LEU A 99 -9.70 -8.32 4.57
C LEU A 99 -9.49 -8.72 6.04
N VAL A 100 -10.03 -7.95 6.98
CA VAL A 100 -9.94 -8.24 8.42
C VAL A 100 -10.75 -9.49 8.73
N GLN A 101 -10.08 -10.46 9.34
CA GLN A 101 -10.70 -11.70 9.81
C GLN A 101 -10.68 -11.71 11.33
N GLY A 102 -11.85 -11.92 11.96
CA GLY A 102 -11.98 -11.94 13.42
C GLY A 102 -12.05 -10.53 14.03
N GLU A 103 -11.32 -10.30 15.11
CA GLU A 103 -11.33 -9.03 15.84
C GLU A 103 -10.53 -7.96 15.08
N PRO A 104 -11.05 -6.71 14.99
CA PRO A 104 -10.31 -5.60 14.41
C PRO A 104 -9.02 -5.31 15.19
N PRO A 105 -7.95 -4.87 14.49
CA PRO A 105 -6.69 -4.49 15.14
C PRO A 105 -6.85 -3.36 16.15
N VAL A 106 -6.05 -3.38 17.21
CA VAL A 106 -5.87 -2.23 18.11
C VAL A 106 -5.09 -1.15 17.36
N VAL A 107 -5.56 0.11 17.41
CA VAL A 107 -4.85 1.23 16.81
C VAL A 107 -3.77 1.76 17.75
N LEU A 108 -2.54 1.77 17.28
CA LEU A 108 -1.40 2.40 17.95
C LEU A 108 -1.27 3.84 17.42
N THR A 109 -1.50 4.82 18.28
CA THR A 109 -1.43 6.23 17.92
C THR A 109 -0.19 6.91 18.49
N GLY A 110 0.38 7.85 17.74
CA GLY A 110 1.59 8.58 18.14
C GLY A 110 2.85 7.71 18.14
N ASP A 111 3.80 8.07 19.03
CA ASP A 111 5.05 7.33 19.17
C ASP A 111 4.80 5.91 19.73
N PRO A 112 5.61 4.90 19.35
CA PRO A 112 5.44 3.53 19.80
C PRO A 112 5.46 3.40 21.32
N ASN A 113 4.34 2.95 21.91
CA ASN A 113 4.22 2.67 23.33
C ASN A 113 4.63 1.22 23.61
N LEU A 114 5.82 1.03 24.17
CA LEU A 114 6.40 -0.30 24.43
C LEU A 114 5.56 -1.16 25.35
N GLU A 115 4.94 -0.58 26.38
CA GLU A 115 4.09 -1.31 27.33
C GLU A 115 2.82 -1.82 26.64
N GLN A 116 2.20 -0.99 25.81
CA GLN A 116 1.04 -1.37 25.01
C GLN A 116 1.39 -2.48 24.02
N ILE A 117 2.51 -2.37 23.32
CA ILE A 117 2.98 -3.38 22.36
C ILE A 117 3.29 -4.70 23.11
N ALA A 118 4.00 -4.66 24.23
CA ALA A 118 4.31 -5.85 25.02
C ALA A 118 3.06 -6.55 25.56
N ALA A 119 2.03 -5.79 25.96
CA ALA A 119 0.76 -6.33 26.44
C ALA A 119 -0.02 -7.11 25.35
N LEU A 120 0.24 -6.82 24.08
CA LEU A 120 -0.32 -7.56 22.94
C LEU A 120 0.36 -8.91 22.72
N ALA A 121 1.49 -9.19 23.42
CA ALA A 121 2.29 -10.41 23.28
C ALA A 121 2.54 -10.79 21.82
N PRO A 122 3.15 -9.91 20.99
CA PRO A 122 3.43 -10.21 19.60
C PRO A 122 4.53 -11.27 19.49
N ASP A 123 4.50 -12.06 18.42
CA ASP A 123 5.58 -12.95 18.01
C ASP A 123 6.42 -12.35 16.86
N VAL A 124 5.94 -11.29 16.24
CA VAL A 124 6.71 -10.44 15.30
C VAL A 124 6.18 -9.01 15.30
N ILE A 125 7.08 -8.04 15.11
CA ILE A 125 6.77 -6.63 14.90
C ILE A 125 7.26 -6.23 13.51
N ILE A 126 6.34 -5.90 12.61
CA ILE A 126 6.64 -5.39 11.29
C ILE A 126 6.76 -3.86 11.38
N ALA A 127 7.95 -3.34 11.09
CA ALA A 127 8.29 -1.92 11.18
C ALA A 127 9.00 -1.44 9.88
N VAL A 128 8.54 -1.96 8.73
CA VAL A 128 9.16 -1.70 7.42
C VAL A 128 8.89 -0.27 6.95
N SER A 129 7.65 0.21 7.11
CA SER A 129 7.27 1.59 6.80
C SER A 129 7.27 2.51 8.04
N ALA A 130 7.94 2.11 9.10
CA ALA A 130 8.10 2.94 10.30
C ALA A 130 9.34 3.82 10.22
N GLY A 131 9.26 5.02 10.78
CA GLY A 131 10.38 5.94 10.94
C GLY A 131 11.18 5.72 12.24
N ILE A 132 11.24 4.47 12.75
CA ILE A 132 11.97 4.18 13.98
C ILE A 132 13.48 4.32 13.78
N GLU A 133 14.17 4.76 14.82
CA GLU A 133 15.62 4.83 14.90
C GLU A 133 16.18 3.62 15.66
N GLN A 134 17.50 3.43 15.62
CA GLN A 134 18.15 2.28 16.24
C GLN A 134 17.81 2.09 17.73
N PRO A 135 17.76 3.10 18.60
CA PRO A 135 17.38 2.90 20.00
C PRO A 135 15.96 2.33 20.17
N MET A 136 15.01 2.76 19.36
CA MET A 136 13.65 2.23 19.37
C MET A 136 13.62 0.78 18.82
N TYR A 137 14.39 0.50 17.78
CA TYR A 137 14.54 -0.86 17.26
C TYR A 137 15.06 -1.82 18.35
N GLU A 138 16.08 -1.41 19.11
CA GLU A 138 16.64 -2.23 20.21
C GLU A 138 15.62 -2.48 21.33
N GLN A 139 14.82 -1.47 21.68
CA GLN A 139 13.77 -1.60 22.70
C GLN A 139 12.63 -2.52 22.23
N LEU A 140 12.19 -2.38 20.99
CA LEU A 140 11.17 -3.26 20.40
C LEU A 140 11.67 -4.71 20.28
N SER A 141 12.95 -4.90 19.95
CA SER A 141 13.59 -6.21 19.82
C SER A 141 13.69 -6.96 21.17
N ALA A 142 13.58 -6.26 22.30
CA ALA A 142 13.45 -6.89 23.60
C ALA A 142 12.03 -7.48 23.85
N ILE A 143 11.05 -7.12 23.05
CA ILE A 143 9.66 -7.61 23.14
C ILE A 143 9.44 -8.79 22.20
N ALA A 144 9.79 -8.62 20.90
CA ALA A 144 9.64 -9.63 19.86
C ALA A 144 10.61 -9.36 18.70
N PRO A 145 10.87 -10.32 17.78
CA PRO A 145 11.60 -10.08 16.54
C PRO A 145 11.03 -8.89 15.76
N VAL A 146 11.91 -7.95 15.36
CA VAL A 146 11.50 -6.74 14.63
C VAL A 146 12.02 -6.79 13.20
N VAL A 147 11.12 -6.67 12.24
CA VAL A 147 11.42 -6.54 10.81
C VAL A 147 11.43 -5.07 10.44
N ALA A 148 12.62 -4.49 10.33
CA ALA A 148 12.79 -3.09 9.97
C ALA A 148 12.92 -2.90 8.43
N ARG A 149 12.99 -1.63 7.99
CA ARG A 149 13.13 -1.31 6.57
C ARG A 149 14.40 -1.90 5.94
N PRO A 150 14.38 -2.28 4.66
CA PRO A 150 15.55 -2.75 3.96
C PRO A 150 16.71 -1.73 3.97
N ALA A 151 17.94 -2.23 4.00
CA ALA A 151 19.12 -1.38 3.90
C ALA A 151 19.11 -0.57 2.59
N GLY A 152 19.61 0.66 2.65
CA GLY A 152 19.62 1.56 1.48
C GLY A 152 18.30 2.28 1.20
N THR A 153 17.24 2.05 1.99
CA THR A 153 15.99 2.81 1.92
C THR A 153 15.94 3.90 2.99
N ILE A 154 15.19 4.97 2.72
CA ILE A 154 14.90 6.01 3.71
C ILE A 154 13.62 5.66 4.49
N ALA A 155 13.47 6.25 5.67
CA ALA A 155 12.22 6.16 6.44
C ALA A 155 11.03 6.65 5.58
N PHE A 156 9.90 5.95 5.63
CA PHE A 156 8.69 6.21 4.85
C PHE A 156 8.83 6.16 3.32
N GLY A 157 10.04 5.88 2.78
CA GLY A 157 10.33 5.83 1.35
C GLY A 157 10.57 4.42 0.79
N VAL A 158 10.21 3.37 1.54
CA VAL A 158 10.39 1.99 1.06
C VAL A 158 9.45 1.73 -0.12
N PRO A 159 9.98 1.27 -1.28
CA PRO A 159 9.14 0.91 -2.42
C PRO A 159 8.14 -0.20 -2.04
N ARG A 160 6.91 -0.14 -2.59
CA ARG A 160 5.85 -1.13 -2.27
C ARG A 160 6.27 -2.58 -2.54
N SER A 161 7.06 -2.81 -3.61
CA SER A 161 7.58 -4.14 -3.93
C SER A 161 8.54 -4.66 -2.85
N ASP A 162 9.41 -3.80 -2.33
CA ASP A 162 10.37 -4.17 -1.31
C ASP A 162 9.68 -4.36 0.05
N GLN A 163 8.70 -3.51 0.38
CA GLN A 163 7.86 -3.67 1.55
C GLN A 163 7.12 -5.02 1.50
N MET A 164 6.41 -5.30 0.39
CA MET A 164 5.66 -6.55 0.22
C MET A 164 6.56 -7.77 0.31
N ARG A 165 7.72 -7.76 -0.37
CA ARG A 165 8.68 -8.86 -0.35
C ARG A 165 9.23 -9.11 1.05
N THR A 166 9.57 -8.05 1.78
CA THR A 166 10.07 -8.11 3.16
C THR A 166 9.03 -8.72 4.10
N VAL A 167 7.78 -8.23 4.04
CA VAL A 167 6.69 -8.74 4.89
C VAL A 167 6.30 -10.17 4.52
N ALA A 168 6.25 -10.50 3.22
CA ALA A 168 5.94 -11.85 2.76
C ALA A 168 7.00 -12.87 3.21
N THR A 169 8.29 -12.50 3.19
CA THR A 169 9.36 -13.33 3.74
C THR A 169 9.17 -13.53 5.23
N ALA A 170 8.85 -12.47 5.98
CA ALA A 170 8.63 -12.52 7.41
C ALA A 170 7.44 -13.42 7.81
N LEU A 171 6.42 -13.49 6.97
CA LEU A 171 5.22 -14.31 7.19
C LEU A 171 5.27 -15.68 6.49
N GLY A 172 6.42 -16.05 5.88
CA GLY A 172 6.64 -17.35 5.24
C GLY A 172 5.87 -17.56 3.94
N GLN A 173 5.50 -16.48 3.24
CA GLN A 173 4.70 -16.52 2.01
C GLN A 173 5.39 -15.77 0.83
N PRO A 174 6.68 -16.02 0.53
CA PRO A 174 7.41 -15.22 -0.46
C PRO A 174 6.80 -15.32 -1.86
N GLU A 175 6.30 -16.47 -2.31
CA GLU A 175 5.69 -16.66 -3.63
C GLU A 175 4.39 -15.86 -3.76
N ARG A 176 3.57 -15.84 -2.69
CA ARG A 176 2.36 -15.02 -2.63
C ARG A 176 2.69 -13.53 -2.66
N GLY A 177 3.76 -13.13 -1.98
CA GLY A 177 4.28 -11.76 -2.04
C GLY A 177 4.64 -11.33 -3.47
N GLU A 178 5.38 -12.15 -4.20
CA GLU A 178 5.74 -11.86 -5.60
C GLU A 178 4.50 -11.83 -6.53
N GLU A 179 3.49 -12.66 -6.26
CA GLU A 179 2.22 -12.59 -7.00
C GLU A 179 1.50 -11.26 -6.79
N LEU A 180 1.39 -10.79 -5.54
CA LEU A 180 0.75 -9.52 -5.18
C LEU A 180 1.50 -8.32 -5.77
N ILE A 181 2.84 -8.36 -5.79
CA ILE A 181 3.67 -7.36 -6.48
C ILE A 181 3.32 -7.32 -7.97
N ARG A 182 3.30 -8.48 -8.64
CA ARG A 182 2.96 -8.55 -10.07
C ARG A 182 1.56 -8.02 -10.36
N GLN A 183 0.57 -8.28 -9.49
CA GLN A 183 -0.79 -7.76 -9.64
C GLN A 183 -0.82 -6.22 -9.54
N ALA A 184 -0.14 -5.64 -8.56
CA ALA A 184 -0.05 -4.20 -8.41
C ALA A 184 0.70 -3.54 -9.60
N ASP A 185 1.80 -4.14 -10.05
CA ASP A 185 2.56 -3.64 -11.20
C ASP A 185 1.77 -3.75 -12.51
N ALA A 186 0.98 -4.81 -12.69
CA ALA A 186 0.07 -4.96 -13.82
C ALA A 186 -0.99 -3.84 -13.84
N ALA A 187 -1.55 -3.47 -12.68
CA ALA A 187 -2.50 -2.37 -12.60
C ALA A 187 -1.90 -1.03 -13.07
N PHE A 188 -0.64 -0.74 -12.70
CA PHE A 188 0.07 0.42 -13.24
C PHE A 188 0.32 0.31 -14.75
N ALA A 189 0.76 -0.86 -15.22
CA ALA A 189 1.02 -1.08 -16.65
C ALA A 189 -0.26 -0.89 -17.49
N ASP A 190 -1.39 -1.41 -17.02
CA ASP A 190 -2.70 -1.25 -17.66
C ASP A 190 -3.14 0.21 -17.68
N ALA A 191 -2.96 0.94 -16.56
CA ALA A 191 -3.26 2.38 -16.47
C ALA A 191 -2.43 3.19 -17.48
N VAL A 192 -1.12 2.90 -17.59
CA VAL A 192 -0.22 3.55 -18.57
C VAL A 192 -0.57 3.18 -20.01
N ALA A 193 -0.92 1.92 -20.27
CA ALA A 193 -1.32 1.46 -21.60
C ALA A 193 -2.62 2.13 -22.07
N ALA A 194 -3.59 2.31 -21.14
CA ALA A 194 -4.84 3.01 -21.42
C ALA A 194 -4.65 4.54 -21.57
N ASN A 195 -3.57 5.11 -21.02
CA ASN A 195 -3.30 6.54 -21.02
C ASN A 195 -1.88 6.86 -21.52
N PRO A 196 -1.55 6.53 -22.79
CA PRO A 196 -0.20 6.71 -23.32
C PRO A 196 0.28 8.17 -23.33
N ALA A 197 -0.65 9.12 -23.23
CA ALA A 197 -0.39 10.55 -23.13
C ALA A 197 0.32 10.95 -21.83
N PHE A 198 0.29 10.14 -20.78
CA PHE A 198 0.98 10.44 -19.51
C PHE A 198 2.50 10.32 -19.61
N ARG A 199 2.97 9.48 -20.53
CA ARG A 199 4.40 9.16 -20.66
C ARG A 199 5.25 10.38 -20.97
N GLY A 200 6.15 10.70 -20.04
CA GLY A 200 7.07 11.83 -20.14
C GLY A 200 6.44 13.20 -19.89
N LYS A 201 5.14 13.25 -19.54
CA LYS A 201 4.49 14.47 -19.08
C LYS A 201 5.04 14.91 -17.74
N VAL A 202 5.14 16.22 -17.53
CA VAL A 202 5.59 16.81 -16.28
C VAL A 202 4.44 16.79 -15.28
N GLY A 203 4.64 16.16 -14.11
CA GLY A 203 3.62 16.09 -13.08
C GLY A 203 4.20 16.04 -11.68
N ALA A 204 3.48 16.62 -10.72
CA ALA A 204 3.85 16.61 -9.30
C ALA A 204 2.68 16.23 -8.41
N THR A 205 3.01 15.63 -7.27
CA THR A 205 2.11 15.54 -6.12
C THR A 205 2.59 16.52 -5.07
N VAL A 206 1.67 17.31 -4.53
CA VAL A 206 1.97 18.42 -3.64
C VAL A 206 1.06 18.41 -2.43
N LEU A 207 1.65 18.65 -1.25
CA LEU A 207 0.94 18.86 0.01
C LEU A 207 1.16 20.31 0.47
N PRO A 208 0.11 21.11 0.69
CA PRO A 208 0.22 22.43 1.30
C PRO A 208 0.37 22.31 2.82
N PHE A 209 1.26 23.10 3.40
CA PHE A 209 1.48 23.18 4.86
C PHE A 209 2.11 24.52 5.21
N ASP A 210 1.71 25.11 6.31
CA ASP A 210 2.31 26.32 6.89
C ASP A 210 2.60 27.45 5.87
N GLY A 211 1.67 27.67 4.94
CA GLY A 211 1.84 28.68 3.89
C GLY A 211 2.86 28.31 2.78
N LYS A 212 3.33 27.08 2.73
CA LYS A 212 4.27 26.52 1.75
C LYS A 212 3.69 25.28 1.08
N TYR A 213 4.44 24.71 0.18
CA TYR A 213 4.10 23.49 -0.57
C TYR A 213 5.25 22.48 -0.49
N GLY A 214 4.94 21.24 -0.15
CA GLY A 214 5.86 20.10 -0.25
C GLY A 214 5.63 19.36 -1.57
N ALA A 215 6.54 19.50 -2.52
CA ALA A 215 6.52 18.78 -3.79
C ALA A 215 7.23 17.43 -3.59
N PHE A 216 6.47 16.31 -3.60
CA PHE A 216 7.03 15.00 -3.32
C PHE A 216 7.96 14.51 -4.42
N THR A 217 9.12 13.97 -4.00
CA THR A 217 10.13 13.36 -4.87
C THR A 217 9.87 11.87 -5.06
N THR A 218 10.62 11.20 -5.92
CA THR A 218 10.55 9.74 -6.10
C THR A 218 11.12 8.96 -4.91
N ALA A 219 11.72 9.63 -3.92
CA ALA A 219 12.07 9.03 -2.65
C ALA A 219 10.84 8.79 -1.73
N ASP A 220 9.69 9.36 -2.08
CA ASP A 220 8.41 9.22 -1.37
C ASP A 220 7.39 8.38 -2.16
N ALA A 221 6.51 7.70 -1.45
CA ALA A 221 5.46 6.86 -2.04
C ALA A 221 4.57 7.60 -3.06
N ARG A 222 4.24 8.88 -2.80
CA ARG A 222 3.41 9.73 -3.67
C ARG A 222 4.12 10.14 -4.95
N GLY A 223 5.41 10.43 -4.88
CA GLY A 223 6.25 10.66 -6.05
C GLY A 223 6.45 9.38 -6.86
N GLN A 224 6.66 8.24 -6.21
CA GLN A 224 6.73 6.92 -6.84
C GLN A 224 5.43 6.57 -7.58
N PHE A 225 4.26 6.93 -7.02
CA PHE A 225 2.97 6.70 -7.66
C PHE A 225 2.86 7.43 -9.01
N MET A 226 3.19 8.73 -9.04
CA MET A 226 3.20 9.51 -10.28
C MET A 226 4.23 9.01 -11.31
N ALA A 227 5.43 8.66 -10.84
CA ALA A 227 6.46 8.07 -11.69
C ALA A 227 6.00 6.72 -12.29
N GLY A 228 5.27 5.90 -11.52
CA GLY A 228 4.66 4.64 -11.97
C GLY A 228 3.64 4.84 -13.09
N LEU A 229 2.96 5.99 -13.15
CA LEU A 229 2.07 6.39 -14.25
C LEU A 229 2.81 6.97 -15.47
N GLY A 230 4.14 7.12 -15.38
CA GLY A 230 4.97 7.64 -16.47
C GLY A 230 5.18 9.15 -16.47
N PHE A 231 4.71 9.86 -15.43
CA PHE A 231 5.02 11.28 -15.25
C PHE A 231 6.48 11.46 -14.80
N VAL A 232 7.04 12.60 -15.18
CA VAL A 232 8.35 13.05 -14.70
C VAL A 232 8.16 14.26 -13.78
N GLN A 233 9.04 14.42 -12.81
CA GLN A 233 9.00 15.58 -11.90
C GLN A 233 9.23 16.88 -12.67
N PRO A 234 8.66 18.03 -12.22
CA PRO A 234 9.04 19.33 -12.72
C PRO A 234 10.56 19.50 -12.64
N PRO A 235 11.25 19.88 -13.74
CA PRO A 235 12.72 19.91 -13.78
C PRO A 235 13.35 20.71 -12.65
N ARG A 236 12.74 21.85 -12.29
CA ARG A 236 13.23 22.73 -11.23
C ARG A 236 13.03 22.17 -9.82
N ILE A 237 12.09 21.23 -9.63
CA ILE A 237 11.95 20.46 -8.40
C ILE A 237 13.01 19.36 -8.37
N ALA A 238 13.22 18.66 -9.48
CA ALA A 238 14.26 17.63 -9.59
C ALA A 238 15.68 18.19 -9.34
N GLU A 239 15.97 19.43 -9.78
CA GLU A 239 17.24 20.11 -9.53
C GLU A 239 17.50 20.41 -8.03
N GLN A 240 16.44 20.51 -7.23
CA GLN A 240 16.50 20.79 -5.79
C GLN A 240 16.35 19.51 -4.95
N ASP A 241 16.17 18.34 -5.58
CA ASP A 241 16.07 17.07 -4.89
C ASP A 241 17.42 16.67 -4.28
N THR A 242 17.47 16.60 -2.96
CA THR A 242 18.64 16.18 -2.17
C THR A 242 18.54 14.75 -1.66
N GLY A 243 17.60 13.96 -2.18
CA GLY A 243 17.25 12.62 -1.67
C GLY A 243 16.24 12.65 -0.51
N SER A 244 15.66 13.82 -0.22
CA SER A 244 14.55 13.96 0.72
C SER A 244 13.23 13.53 0.08
N PHE A 245 12.24 13.19 0.90
CA PHE A 245 10.93 12.77 0.38
C PHE A 245 10.11 13.92 -0.24
N TYR A 246 10.44 15.18 0.02
CA TYR A 246 9.88 16.34 -0.70
C TYR A 246 10.88 17.49 -0.82
N VAL A 247 10.60 18.38 -1.78
CA VAL A 247 11.23 19.69 -1.94
C VAL A 247 10.26 20.74 -1.41
N GLU A 248 10.71 21.62 -0.50
CA GLU A 248 9.91 22.72 0.00
C GLU A 248 9.86 23.86 -1.02
N VAL A 249 8.64 24.31 -1.34
CA VAL A 249 8.38 25.40 -2.26
C VAL A 249 7.59 26.48 -1.53
N SER A 250 8.10 27.72 -1.45
CA SER A 250 7.33 28.83 -0.89
C SER A 250 6.18 29.23 -1.81
N SER A 251 5.12 29.87 -1.27
CA SER A 251 4.04 30.40 -2.10
C SER A 251 4.54 31.33 -3.20
N GLU A 252 5.54 32.15 -2.93
CA GLU A 252 6.15 33.04 -3.93
C GLU A 252 6.82 32.28 -5.09
N GLN A 253 7.25 31.05 -4.83
CA GLN A 253 7.90 30.17 -5.81
C GLN A 253 6.94 29.11 -6.39
N ALA A 254 5.63 29.23 -6.20
CA ALA A 254 4.64 28.24 -6.67
C ALA A 254 4.75 27.93 -8.17
N SER A 255 5.34 28.84 -8.98
CA SER A 255 5.65 28.58 -10.39
C SER A 255 6.60 27.39 -10.65
N LEU A 256 7.34 26.93 -9.62
CA LEU A 256 8.16 25.71 -9.70
C LEU A 256 7.29 24.44 -9.81
N LEU A 257 6.02 24.52 -9.42
CA LEU A 257 5.05 23.43 -9.48
C LEU A 257 4.38 23.29 -10.85
N ASP A 258 4.71 24.15 -11.82
CA ASP A 258 4.11 24.11 -13.15
C ASP A 258 4.48 22.84 -13.90
N GLY A 259 3.51 22.36 -14.70
CA GLY A 259 3.65 21.12 -15.45
C GLY A 259 2.43 20.79 -16.30
N ASP A 260 2.32 19.53 -16.71
CA ASP A 260 1.17 19.01 -17.45
C ASP A 260 0.05 18.52 -16.52
N ALA A 261 0.38 18.16 -15.27
CA ALA A 261 -0.57 17.74 -14.23
C ALA A 261 -0.06 18.09 -12.83
N LEU A 262 -0.98 18.47 -11.95
CA LEU A 262 -0.69 18.74 -10.53
C LEU A 262 -1.71 18.00 -9.65
N VAL A 263 -1.25 17.08 -8.81
CA VAL A 263 -2.09 16.45 -7.79
C VAL A 263 -1.89 17.19 -6.47
N MET A 264 -2.92 17.90 -6.02
CA MET A 264 -2.89 18.72 -4.82
C MET A 264 -3.61 18.00 -3.68
N LEU A 265 -2.88 17.62 -2.63
CA LEU A 265 -3.43 16.87 -1.49
C LEU A 265 -4.09 17.81 -0.47
N ALA A 266 -5.17 18.47 -0.87
CA ALA A 266 -5.82 19.56 -0.12
C ALA A 266 -7.34 19.59 -0.35
N ASP A 267 -8.01 18.50 -0.02
CA ASP A 267 -9.46 18.35 -0.23
C ASP A 267 -10.30 19.09 0.81
N GLU A 268 -9.75 19.40 1.99
CA GLU A 268 -10.50 20.04 3.09
C GLU A 268 -9.60 20.87 4.03
N GLY A 269 -10.25 21.55 4.97
CA GLY A 269 -9.62 22.23 6.10
C GLY A 269 -8.68 23.37 5.72
N ALA A 270 -7.61 23.53 6.51
CA ALA A 270 -6.61 24.58 6.34
C ALA A 270 -5.84 24.45 5.02
N ALA A 271 -5.57 23.23 4.60
CA ALA A 271 -4.88 22.93 3.33
C ALA A 271 -5.66 23.45 2.13
N LYS A 272 -6.97 23.17 2.08
CA LYS A 272 -7.86 23.70 1.03
C LYS A 272 -7.96 25.22 1.07
N THR A 273 -8.07 25.78 2.25
CA THR A 273 -8.12 27.25 2.43
C THR A 273 -6.85 27.91 1.93
N GLN A 274 -5.67 27.32 2.19
CA GLN A 274 -4.40 27.82 1.68
C GLN A 274 -4.36 27.78 0.14
N VAL A 275 -4.74 26.67 -0.46
CA VAL A 275 -4.72 26.48 -1.93
C VAL A 275 -5.68 27.46 -2.62
N ASP A 276 -6.91 27.55 -2.12
CA ASP A 276 -7.92 28.43 -2.72
C ASP A 276 -7.58 29.92 -2.56
N GLY A 277 -6.89 30.28 -1.48
CA GLY A 277 -6.54 31.66 -1.14
C GLY A 277 -5.18 32.13 -1.64
N ASP A 278 -4.35 31.28 -2.26
CA ASP A 278 -3.02 31.67 -2.76
C ASP A 278 -3.10 32.25 -4.19
N PRO A 279 -2.97 33.59 -4.36
CA PRO A 279 -3.10 34.22 -5.67
C PRO A 279 -1.93 33.89 -6.61
N VAL A 280 -0.76 33.50 -6.08
CA VAL A 280 0.38 33.11 -6.89
C VAL A 280 0.17 31.72 -7.46
N LEU A 281 -0.27 30.76 -6.64
CA LEU A 281 -0.60 29.41 -7.10
C LEU A 281 -1.71 29.44 -8.16
N GLN A 282 -2.75 30.25 -7.97
CA GLN A 282 -3.89 30.36 -8.90
C GLN A 282 -3.47 30.88 -10.30
N GLN A 283 -2.32 31.55 -10.41
CA GLN A 283 -1.76 32.03 -11.69
C GLN A 283 -0.81 31.04 -12.34
N VAL A 284 -0.40 29.97 -11.65
CA VAL A 284 0.47 28.93 -12.24
C VAL A 284 -0.28 28.26 -13.40
N PRO A 285 0.31 28.12 -14.61
CA PRO A 285 -0.41 27.62 -15.78
C PRO A 285 -1.11 26.27 -15.58
N VAL A 286 -0.51 25.34 -14.84
CA VAL A 286 -1.15 24.04 -14.55
C VAL A 286 -2.44 24.20 -13.75
N VAL A 287 -2.54 25.20 -12.87
CA VAL A 287 -3.74 25.52 -12.08
C VAL A 287 -4.73 26.35 -12.91
N ALA A 288 -4.27 27.45 -13.51
CA ALA A 288 -5.09 28.37 -14.29
C ALA A 288 -5.79 27.69 -15.49
N GLN A 289 -5.20 26.62 -16.03
CA GLN A 289 -5.71 25.83 -17.16
C GLN A 289 -6.54 24.61 -16.71
N GLY A 290 -6.86 24.49 -15.41
CA GLY A 290 -7.69 23.39 -14.89
C GLY A 290 -7.01 22.02 -14.91
N ARG A 291 -5.68 21.97 -14.88
CA ARG A 291 -4.90 20.72 -14.88
C ARG A 291 -4.43 20.30 -13.47
N MET A 292 -4.98 20.94 -12.45
CA MET A 292 -4.83 20.54 -11.06
C MET A 292 -5.97 19.59 -10.68
N VAL A 293 -5.62 18.44 -10.08
CA VAL A 293 -6.55 17.47 -9.52
C VAL A 293 -6.44 17.52 -7.99
N VAL A 294 -7.57 17.63 -7.32
CA VAL A 294 -7.67 17.53 -5.86
C VAL A 294 -8.43 16.24 -5.56
N PRO A 295 -7.72 15.14 -5.22
CA PRO A 295 -8.39 13.87 -4.93
C PRO A 295 -9.16 13.94 -3.60
N ASP A 296 -10.23 13.15 -3.48
CA ASP A 296 -10.95 12.96 -2.22
C ASP A 296 -10.04 12.30 -1.15
N ALA A 297 -10.51 12.30 0.10
CA ALA A 297 -9.75 11.80 1.24
C ALA A 297 -9.29 10.35 1.07
N ASP A 298 -10.15 9.47 0.55
CA ASP A 298 -9.81 8.06 0.36
C ASP A 298 -8.80 7.85 -0.77
N THR A 299 -8.95 8.56 -1.87
CA THR A 299 -7.99 8.53 -3.00
C THR A 299 -6.64 9.11 -2.58
N ARG A 300 -6.64 10.22 -1.82
CA ARG A 300 -5.45 10.82 -1.20
C ARG A 300 -4.75 9.83 -0.28
N GLY A 301 -5.49 9.18 0.61
CA GLY A 301 -4.97 8.17 1.51
C GLY A 301 -4.36 6.99 0.76
N ALA A 302 -5.07 6.44 -0.22
CA ALA A 302 -4.60 5.32 -1.02
C ALA A 302 -3.31 5.62 -1.79
N MET A 303 -3.21 6.83 -2.37
CA MET A 303 -1.99 7.30 -3.03
C MET A 303 -0.83 7.49 -2.04
N THR A 304 -1.12 7.96 -0.82
CA THR A 304 -0.12 8.15 0.25
C THR A 304 0.42 6.82 0.75
N TYR A 305 -0.42 5.81 0.89
CA TYR A 305 0.00 4.46 1.28
C TYR A 305 0.80 3.77 0.16
N ASN A 306 0.35 3.86 -1.08
CA ASN A 306 0.96 3.26 -2.26
C ASN A 306 1.40 1.80 -2.04
N SER A 307 0.62 1.04 -1.30
CA SER A 307 0.84 -0.38 -1.02
C SER A 307 0.31 -1.26 -2.18
N VAL A 308 0.49 -2.57 -2.08
CA VAL A 308 -0.07 -3.53 -3.05
C VAL A 308 -1.60 -3.54 -3.06
N LEU A 309 -2.26 -3.11 -1.98
CA LEU A 309 -3.72 -2.97 -1.88
C LEU A 309 -4.20 -1.58 -2.27
N SER A 310 -3.57 -0.55 -1.73
CA SER A 310 -4.03 0.83 -1.90
C SER A 310 -3.73 1.39 -3.30
N ALA A 311 -2.63 0.97 -3.92
CA ALA A 311 -2.26 1.49 -5.23
C ALA A 311 -3.29 1.20 -6.33
N PRO A 312 -3.83 -0.03 -6.49
CA PRO A 312 -4.93 -0.29 -7.44
C PRO A 312 -6.18 0.55 -7.15
N PHE A 313 -6.54 0.73 -5.87
CA PHE A 313 -7.65 1.57 -5.45
C PHE A 313 -7.46 3.05 -5.86
N ALA A 314 -6.23 3.58 -5.67
CA ALA A 314 -5.89 4.94 -6.08
C ALA A 314 -5.90 5.08 -7.61
N LEU A 315 -5.37 4.10 -8.35
CA LEU A 315 -5.35 4.09 -9.82
C LEU A 315 -6.77 4.19 -10.40
N GLU A 316 -7.69 3.38 -9.91
CA GLU A 316 -9.08 3.36 -10.36
C GLU A 316 -9.76 4.74 -10.27
N ARG A 317 -9.43 5.53 -9.24
CA ARG A 317 -10.06 6.81 -8.93
C ARG A 317 -9.33 8.01 -9.47
N LEU A 318 -8.00 8.01 -9.40
CA LEU A 318 -7.18 9.16 -9.80
C LEU A 318 -6.90 9.21 -11.30
N VAL A 319 -6.69 8.05 -11.95
CA VAL A 319 -6.33 8.00 -13.39
C VAL A 319 -7.39 8.65 -14.29
N PRO A 320 -8.72 8.42 -14.09
CA PRO A 320 -9.73 9.12 -14.89
C PRO A 320 -9.69 10.64 -14.73
N GLN A 321 -9.40 11.14 -13.52
CA GLN A 321 -9.29 12.57 -13.24
C GLN A 321 -8.06 13.16 -13.96
N LEU A 322 -6.89 12.50 -13.87
CA LEU A 322 -5.68 12.91 -14.60
C LEU A 322 -5.88 12.87 -16.12
N ALA A 323 -6.55 11.85 -16.64
CA ALA A 323 -6.83 11.74 -18.07
C ALA A 323 -7.74 12.89 -18.58
N ALA A 324 -8.74 13.28 -17.78
CA ALA A 324 -9.61 14.40 -18.11
C ALA A 324 -8.85 15.73 -18.22
N THR A 325 -7.83 15.96 -17.38
CA THR A 325 -7.01 17.18 -17.46
C THR A 325 -6.14 17.24 -18.72
N GLN A 326 -5.77 16.08 -19.28
CA GLN A 326 -4.93 16.04 -20.49
C GLN A 326 -5.72 16.25 -21.79
N GLN A 327 -7.06 16.24 -21.73
CA GLN A 327 -7.94 16.48 -22.90
C GLN A 327 -8.31 17.96 -23.07
N GLN A 328 -7.97 18.80 -22.11
CA GLN A 328 -8.33 20.23 -22.09
C GLN A 328 -7.22 21.13 -22.63
N GLY A 329 -6.10 20.56 -23.10
CA GLY A 329 -4.90 21.28 -23.56
C GLY A 329 -4.66 21.21 -25.08
#